data_109a3ae8bea14b77af6889d0ee38393e
#
_entry.id   109a3ae8bea14b77af6889d0ee38393e
#
_cell.length_a   1.000
_cell.length_b   1.000
_cell.length_c   1.000
_cell.angle_alpha   90.00
_cell.angle_beta   90.00
_cell.angle_gamma   90.00
#
_symmetry.space_group_name_H-M   'P 1'
#
loop_
_entity.id
_entity.type
_entity.pdbx_description
1 polymer ?
#
loop_
_entity_poly.entity_id
_entity_poly.type
_entity_poly.pdbx_seq_one_letter_code
_entity_poly.pdbx_strand_id
1 'polypeptide(L)'
;AKLAKAAKPGKAAVSGDFSKSYTCSFHGSTLVKTADGYKAIAHIQTGEHVFAKDETSGKTGYKPVTARYGNPYQETVYIEISDGIGNNQTLISNRIHPFYSDGKWIKAEDLKAGSRLFAENGAEQTVQSVTVKPEPLQAYNLTVADWHTYFVKGDKAETEGVWVHNECPYGEKYRTEVGSYTNTHESGRTYSGKGTRQRSQISGAREARVNNDPHIATDFTPAKNNREAFKDESRRIDAHGGSKSTNNYNRIESPGKKYRKQDGD
;
A
#
# COMPACT_ATOMS: atom_id res chain seq x y z
N ALA A 1 4.07 8.52 -50.61
CA ALA A 1 4.37 7.74 -49.39
C ALA A 1 3.40 8.17 -48.28
N LYS A 2 2.43 7.30 -47.89
CA LYS A 2 1.53 7.54 -46.74
C LYS A 2 2.26 7.11 -45.45
N LEU A 3 2.44 8.06 -44.55
CA LEU A 3 2.94 7.76 -43.19
C LEU A 3 1.88 6.92 -42.46
N ALA A 4 2.28 5.75 -41.99
CA ALA A 4 1.48 4.90 -41.12
C ALA A 4 1.34 5.57 -39.74
N LYS A 5 0.08 5.79 -39.33
CA LYS A 5 -0.29 6.35 -38.03
C LYS A 5 -0.04 5.29 -36.96
N ALA A 6 0.91 5.54 -36.04
CA ALA A 6 1.19 4.63 -34.94
C ALA A 6 -0.07 4.41 -34.10
N ALA A 7 -0.42 3.14 -33.86
CA ALA A 7 -1.53 2.75 -33.02
C ALA A 7 -1.24 3.17 -31.56
N LYS A 8 -2.22 3.82 -30.92
CA LYS A 8 -2.19 4.11 -29.48
C LYS A 8 -2.15 2.80 -28.70
N PRO A 9 -1.30 2.66 -27.67
CA PRO A 9 -1.31 1.46 -26.82
C PRO A 9 -2.69 1.32 -26.19
N GLY A 10 -3.28 0.13 -26.35
CA GLY A 10 -4.59 -0.21 -25.81
C GLY A 10 -4.56 -0.07 -24.28
N LYS A 11 -5.61 0.55 -23.73
CA LYS A 11 -5.87 0.55 -22.29
C LYS A 11 -6.07 -0.90 -21.85
N ALA A 12 -5.09 -1.47 -21.15
CA ALA A 12 -5.30 -2.68 -20.38
C ALA A 12 -6.39 -2.37 -19.36
N ALA A 13 -7.53 -3.04 -19.45
CA ALA A 13 -8.58 -2.95 -18.46
C ALA A 13 -8.05 -3.58 -17.18
N VAL A 14 -7.74 -2.76 -16.19
CA VAL A 14 -7.38 -3.22 -14.85
C VAL A 14 -8.68 -3.62 -14.16
N SER A 15 -9.11 -4.87 -14.34
CA SER A 15 -10.19 -5.48 -13.60
C SER A 15 -9.60 -6.12 -12.34
N GLY A 16 -9.47 -5.36 -11.26
CA GLY A 16 -9.12 -5.85 -9.94
C GLY A 16 -9.98 -5.15 -8.90
N ASP A 17 -10.51 -5.89 -7.95
CA ASP A 17 -11.16 -5.30 -6.78
C ASP A 17 -10.09 -4.64 -5.91
N PHE A 18 -9.79 -3.37 -6.18
CA PHE A 18 -8.83 -2.57 -5.42
C PHE A 18 -9.24 -2.36 -3.96
N SER A 19 -10.38 -2.92 -3.55
CA SER A 19 -11.01 -2.59 -2.27
C SER A 19 -10.30 -3.17 -1.05
N LYS A 20 -9.39 -4.12 -1.22
CA LYS A 20 -8.81 -4.88 -0.11
C LYS A 20 -7.30 -4.69 0.10
N SER A 21 -6.56 -4.18 -0.88
CA SER A 21 -5.09 -4.18 -0.87
C SER A 21 -4.42 -2.99 -0.15
N TYR A 22 -5.16 -1.93 0.17
CA TYR A 22 -4.56 -0.66 0.64
C TYR A 22 -4.50 -0.50 2.16
N THR A 23 -4.99 -1.44 2.93
CA THR A 23 -5.01 -1.34 4.39
C THR A 23 -3.95 -2.19 5.07
N CYS A 24 -3.33 -3.12 4.36
CA CYS A 24 -2.19 -3.92 4.81
C CYS A 24 -0.93 -3.38 4.16
N SER A 25 0.14 -3.20 4.92
CA SER A 25 1.34 -2.56 4.39
C SER A 25 2.59 -2.94 5.14
N PHE A 26 3.73 -2.86 4.46
CA PHE A 26 5.07 -3.05 5.00
C PHE A 26 5.85 -1.74 5.00
N HIS A 27 6.84 -1.63 5.88
CA HIS A 27 7.84 -0.56 5.83
C HIS A 27 8.52 -0.51 4.45
N GLY A 28 8.85 0.68 3.99
CA GLY A 28 9.37 0.90 2.63
C GLY A 28 10.65 0.15 2.28
N SER A 29 11.48 -0.20 3.26
CA SER A 29 12.71 -0.99 3.04
C SER A 29 12.46 -2.50 2.90
N THR A 30 11.26 -3.00 3.18
CA THR A 30 10.93 -4.42 3.03
C THR A 30 11.20 -4.86 1.59
N LEU A 31 11.96 -5.94 1.44
CA LEU A 31 12.37 -6.47 0.16
C LEU A 31 11.30 -7.41 -0.40
N VAL A 32 10.91 -7.19 -1.65
CA VAL A 32 9.99 -8.03 -2.43
C VAL A 32 10.79 -8.74 -3.51
N LYS A 33 10.54 -10.04 -3.72
CA LYS A 33 11.16 -10.80 -4.79
C LYS A 33 10.56 -10.42 -6.14
N THR A 34 11.38 -9.84 -7.01
CA THR A 34 11.04 -9.50 -8.40
C THR A 34 11.74 -10.44 -9.37
N ALA A 35 11.41 -10.34 -10.66
CA ALA A 35 12.09 -11.10 -11.71
C ALA A 35 13.60 -10.80 -11.79
N ASP A 36 14.01 -9.58 -11.39
CA ASP A 36 15.39 -9.10 -11.44
C ASP A 36 16.12 -9.19 -10.08
N GLY A 37 15.57 -9.94 -9.12
CA GLY A 37 16.08 -10.06 -7.77
C GLY A 37 15.21 -9.34 -6.72
N TYR A 38 15.75 -9.10 -5.54
CA TYR A 38 15.01 -8.42 -4.48
C TYR A 38 15.06 -6.90 -4.61
N LYS A 39 13.92 -6.24 -4.42
CA LYS A 39 13.78 -4.79 -4.51
C LYS A 39 12.93 -4.27 -3.36
N ALA A 40 13.30 -3.12 -2.78
CA ALA A 40 12.52 -2.49 -1.72
C ALA A 40 11.10 -2.14 -2.21
N ILE A 41 10.09 -2.48 -1.40
CA ILE A 41 8.67 -2.29 -1.76
C ILE A 41 8.33 -0.84 -2.12
N ALA A 42 8.99 0.13 -1.47
CA ALA A 42 8.83 1.56 -1.78
C ALA A 42 9.25 1.91 -3.21
N HIS A 43 10.09 1.11 -3.85
CA HIS A 43 10.63 1.40 -5.18
C HIS A 43 10.00 0.56 -6.31
N ILE A 44 9.16 -0.43 -5.98
CA ILE A 44 8.45 -1.23 -6.99
C ILE A 44 7.44 -0.36 -7.72
N GLN A 45 7.39 -0.50 -9.04
CA GLN A 45 6.48 0.23 -9.92
C GLN A 45 5.37 -0.66 -10.47
N THR A 46 4.25 -0.05 -10.85
CA THR A 46 3.20 -0.73 -11.60
C THR A 46 3.76 -1.27 -12.92
N GLY A 47 3.46 -2.52 -13.24
CA GLY A 47 3.99 -3.23 -14.40
C GLY A 47 5.20 -4.11 -14.13
N GLU A 48 5.93 -3.90 -13.03
CA GLU A 48 6.97 -4.82 -12.59
C GLU A 48 6.37 -6.15 -12.16
N HIS A 49 7.16 -7.23 -12.27
CA HIS A 49 6.72 -8.58 -11.94
C HIS A 49 7.32 -9.03 -10.60
N VAL A 50 6.47 -9.48 -9.70
CA VAL A 50 6.86 -10.00 -8.39
C VAL A 50 6.57 -11.49 -8.30
N PHE A 51 7.40 -12.22 -7.56
CA PHE A 51 7.21 -13.64 -7.33
C PHE A 51 6.01 -13.87 -6.41
N ALA A 52 5.09 -14.69 -6.86
CA ALA A 52 3.79 -14.93 -6.22
C ALA A 52 3.47 -16.42 -6.20
N LYS A 53 2.49 -16.81 -5.39
CA LYS A 53 1.99 -18.18 -5.28
C LYS A 53 0.46 -18.17 -5.31
N ASP A 54 -0.12 -19.04 -6.11
CA ASP A 54 -1.56 -19.27 -6.14
C ASP A 54 -2.00 -20.12 -4.93
N GLU A 55 -2.90 -19.58 -4.13
CA GLU A 55 -3.42 -20.26 -2.95
C GLU A 55 -4.16 -21.57 -3.29
N THR A 56 -4.84 -21.62 -4.42
CA THR A 56 -5.68 -22.73 -4.82
C THR A 56 -4.88 -23.88 -5.42
N SER A 57 -4.01 -23.57 -6.37
CA SER A 57 -3.24 -24.61 -7.11
C SER A 57 -1.86 -24.86 -6.53
N GLY A 58 -1.37 -23.98 -5.66
CA GLY A 58 -0.01 -24.01 -5.13
C GLY A 58 1.08 -23.63 -6.15
N LYS A 59 0.72 -23.27 -7.38
CA LYS A 59 1.67 -22.86 -8.42
C LYS A 59 2.36 -21.57 -8.04
N THR A 60 3.63 -21.46 -8.39
CA THR A 60 4.43 -20.24 -8.22
C THR A 60 4.80 -19.64 -9.56
N GLY A 61 5.03 -18.33 -9.59
CA GLY A 61 5.45 -17.62 -10.80
C GLY A 61 5.48 -16.11 -10.60
N TYR A 62 5.95 -15.42 -11.61
CA TYR A 62 6.00 -13.95 -11.59
C TYR A 62 4.68 -13.37 -12.11
N LYS A 63 4.12 -12.44 -11.35
CA LYS A 63 2.85 -11.76 -11.65
C LYS A 63 3.03 -10.25 -11.65
N PRO A 64 2.37 -9.52 -12.57
CA PRO A 64 2.53 -8.07 -12.65
C PRO A 64 1.89 -7.36 -11.46
N VAL A 65 2.56 -6.32 -10.98
CA VAL A 65 2.00 -5.34 -10.05
C VAL A 65 1.04 -4.43 -10.81
N THR A 66 -0.21 -4.39 -10.40
CA THR A 66 -1.27 -3.59 -11.05
C THR A 66 -1.56 -2.27 -10.33
N ALA A 67 -1.19 -2.17 -9.05
CA ALA A 67 -1.24 -0.93 -8.28
C ALA A 67 -0.24 -0.97 -7.12
N ARG A 68 0.14 0.22 -6.63
CA ARG A 68 0.94 0.40 -5.42
C ARG A 68 0.31 1.48 -4.55
N TYR A 69 0.51 1.37 -3.25
CA TYR A 69 -0.07 2.25 -2.25
C TYR A 69 0.97 2.65 -1.23
N GLY A 70 0.99 3.93 -0.84
CA GLY A 70 1.71 4.43 0.33
C GLY A 70 0.70 4.86 1.40
N ASN A 71 0.86 4.40 2.64
CA ASN A 71 -0.11 4.63 3.70
C ASN A 71 0.57 4.85 5.05
N PRO A 72 0.26 5.96 5.78
CA PRO A 72 0.79 6.17 7.11
C PRO A 72 -0.04 5.43 8.16
N TYR A 73 0.65 4.92 9.17
CA TYR A 73 0.08 4.31 10.37
C TYR A 73 0.68 4.95 11.62
N GLN A 74 0.00 4.83 12.76
CA GLN A 74 0.46 5.37 14.04
C GLN A 74 1.17 4.31 14.91
N GLU A 75 1.17 3.07 14.44
CA GLU A 75 1.79 1.95 15.14
C GLU A 75 2.57 1.09 14.17
N THR A 76 3.65 0.53 14.64
CA THR A 76 4.57 -0.33 13.88
C THR A 76 4.66 -1.69 14.55
N VAL A 77 4.60 -2.76 13.76
CA VAL A 77 4.80 -4.13 14.21
C VAL A 77 6.15 -4.64 13.70
N TYR A 78 6.98 -5.08 14.62
CA TYR A 78 8.26 -5.74 14.35
C TYR A 78 8.10 -7.24 14.56
N ILE A 79 8.41 -8.03 13.53
CA ILE A 79 8.31 -9.48 13.53
C ILE A 79 9.71 -10.04 13.31
N GLU A 80 10.29 -10.61 14.35
CA GLU A 80 11.60 -11.29 14.28
C GLU A 80 11.40 -12.74 13.88
N ILE A 81 12.13 -13.19 12.88
CA ILE A 81 11.96 -14.49 12.24
C ILE A 81 13.34 -15.15 12.10
N SER A 82 13.41 -16.46 12.33
CA SER A 82 14.61 -17.27 12.11
C SER A 82 14.35 -18.39 11.11
N ASP A 83 15.33 -18.69 10.25
CA ASP A 83 15.31 -19.84 9.35
C ASP A 83 15.72 -21.15 10.00
N GLY A 84 16.14 -21.11 11.26
CA GLY A 84 16.56 -22.29 12.05
C GLY A 84 17.98 -22.78 11.77
N ILE A 85 18.72 -22.16 10.83
CA ILE A 85 20.10 -22.52 10.49
C ILE A 85 21.10 -21.39 10.78
N GLY A 86 20.65 -20.36 11.48
CA GLY A 86 21.50 -19.28 11.97
C GLY A 86 21.21 -17.90 11.38
N ASN A 87 20.36 -17.79 10.37
CA ASN A 87 19.99 -16.49 9.82
C ASN A 87 18.68 -16.00 10.42
N ASN A 88 18.62 -14.70 10.65
CA ASN A 88 17.45 -14.02 11.18
C ASN A 88 17.04 -12.87 10.26
N GLN A 89 15.78 -12.51 10.32
CA GLN A 89 15.25 -11.32 9.65
C GLN A 89 14.23 -10.61 10.54
N THR A 90 14.06 -9.33 10.32
CA THR A 90 12.99 -8.53 10.90
C THR A 90 12.10 -7.99 9.81
N LEU A 91 10.83 -8.36 9.82
CA LEU A 91 9.80 -7.74 8.99
C LEU A 91 9.10 -6.64 9.78
N ILE A 92 8.85 -5.52 9.12
CA ILE A 92 8.21 -4.35 9.71
C ILE A 92 6.93 -4.08 8.93
N SER A 93 5.79 -4.17 9.61
CA SER A 93 4.47 -4.04 9.00
C SER A 93 3.50 -3.25 9.88
N ASN A 94 2.29 -3.00 9.35
CA ASN A 94 1.17 -2.61 10.20
C ASN A 94 0.56 -3.85 10.88
N ARG A 95 -0.33 -3.64 11.87
CA ARG A 95 -0.88 -4.70 12.73
C ARG A 95 -1.64 -5.79 11.99
N ILE A 96 -2.31 -5.44 10.91
CA ILE A 96 -3.31 -6.29 10.25
C ILE A 96 -2.80 -6.98 8.97
N HIS A 97 -1.51 -6.84 8.63
CA HIS A 97 -0.96 -7.50 7.43
C HIS A 97 -1.06 -9.03 7.55
N PRO A 98 -1.62 -9.73 6.54
CA PRO A 98 -1.75 -11.18 6.60
C PRO A 98 -0.46 -11.89 6.20
N PHE A 99 -0.05 -12.81 7.06
CA PHE A 99 1.03 -13.79 6.84
C PHE A 99 0.45 -15.19 6.75
N TYR A 100 0.95 -16.00 5.84
CA TYR A 100 0.57 -17.41 5.81
C TYR A 100 1.36 -18.19 6.87
N SER A 101 0.65 -18.66 7.89
CA SER A 101 1.22 -19.37 9.01
C SER A 101 0.35 -20.57 9.40
N ASP A 102 0.98 -21.72 9.59
CA ASP A 102 0.30 -22.94 10.07
C ASP A 102 -0.99 -23.28 9.28
N GLY A 103 -0.94 -23.12 7.95
CA GLY A 103 -2.03 -23.46 7.04
C GLY A 103 -3.15 -22.42 6.89
N LYS A 104 -2.98 -21.21 7.43
CA LYS A 104 -3.98 -20.14 7.36
C LYS A 104 -3.37 -18.74 7.31
N TRP A 105 -4.16 -17.75 6.92
CA TRP A 105 -3.79 -16.34 6.99
C TRP A 105 -3.97 -15.82 8.42
N ILE A 106 -2.90 -15.23 8.98
CA ILE A 106 -2.86 -14.67 10.34
C ILE A 106 -2.38 -13.22 10.25
N LYS A 107 -2.99 -12.32 11.02
CA LYS A 107 -2.53 -10.93 11.11
C LYS A 107 -1.15 -10.85 11.76
N ALA A 108 -0.36 -9.86 11.38
CA ALA A 108 0.94 -9.59 11.99
C ALA A 108 0.89 -9.54 13.52
N GLU A 109 -0.10 -8.83 14.09
CA GLU A 109 -0.26 -8.68 15.55
C GLU A 109 -0.65 -9.97 16.28
N ASP A 110 -1.23 -10.94 15.57
CA ASP A 110 -1.69 -12.22 16.12
C ASP A 110 -0.66 -13.34 15.98
N LEU A 111 0.43 -13.10 15.26
CA LEU A 111 1.58 -14.03 15.22
C LEU A 111 2.22 -14.14 16.61
N LYS A 112 2.77 -15.29 16.90
CA LYS A 112 3.40 -15.59 18.22
C LYS A 112 4.75 -16.26 18.01
N ALA A 113 5.60 -16.21 19.02
CA ALA A 113 6.80 -17.04 19.05
C ALA A 113 6.45 -18.51 18.79
N GLY A 114 7.13 -19.14 17.84
CA GLY A 114 6.84 -20.49 17.36
C GLY A 114 5.88 -20.56 16.16
N SER A 115 5.20 -19.49 15.75
CA SER A 115 4.42 -19.48 14.48
C SER A 115 5.34 -19.76 13.30
N ARG A 116 4.90 -20.66 12.39
CA ARG A 116 5.70 -21.07 11.24
C ARG A 116 5.21 -20.38 9.98
N LEU A 117 6.09 -19.63 9.34
CA LEU A 117 5.83 -18.87 8.12
C LEU A 117 6.35 -19.65 6.91
N PHE A 118 5.53 -19.74 5.86
CA PHE A 118 5.92 -20.41 4.63
C PHE A 118 6.89 -19.55 3.83
N ALA A 119 8.04 -20.09 3.45
CA ALA A 119 9.05 -19.40 2.65
C ALA A 119 8.97 -19.75 1.15
N GLU A 120 9.57 -18.90 0.31
CA GLU A 120 9.54 -19.04 -1.15
C GLU A 120 10.19 -20.32 -1.69
N ASN A 121 11.15 -20.87 -0.97
CA ASN A 121 11.81 -22.15 -1.29
C ASN A 121 11.04 -23.39 -0.80
N GLY A 122 9.85 -23.19 -0.20
CA GLY A 122 9.04 -24.25 0.38
C GLY A 122 9.40 -24.65 1.81
N ALA A 123 10.46 -24.06 2.39
CA ALA A 123 10.80 -24.25 3.80
C ALA A 123 9.88 -23.43 4.72
N GLU A 124 9.99 -23.67 6.01
CA GLU A 124 9.34 -22.87 7.05
C GLU A 124 10.38 -22.05 7.80
N GLN A 125 9.98 -20.83 8.15
CA GLN A 125 10.74 -19.97 9.06
C GLN A 125 9.91 -19.73 10.32
N THR A 126 10.56 -19.61 11.46
CA THR A 126 9.88 -19.54 12.76
C THR A 126 9.92 -18.13 13.33
N VAL A 127 8.76 -17.61 13.69
CA VAL A 127 8.65 -16.33 14.42
C VAL A 127 9.30 -16.48 15.80
N GLN A 128 10.21 -15.59 16.11
CA GLN A 128 10.90 -15.53 17.41
C GLN A 128 10.19 -14.56 18.36
N SER A 129 9.81 -13.41 17.86
CA SER A 129 9.07 -12.41 18.63
C SER A 129 8.19 -11.54 17.74
N VAL A 130 7.16 -10.93 18.35
CA VAL A 130 6.32 -9.90 17.74
C VAL A 130 6.19 -8.74 18.72
N THR A 131 6.60 -7.56 18.28
CA THR A 131 6.54 -6.35 19.12
C THR A 131 5.75 -5.27 18.42
N VAL A 132 4.70 -4.77 19.07
CA VAL A 132 3.93 -3.62 18.60
C VAL A 132 4.41 -2.37 19.32
N LYS A 133 4.79 -1.34 18.58
CA LYS A 133 5.24 -0.07 19.13
C LYS A 133 4.38 1.09 18.67
N PRO A 134 4.11 2.10 19.52
CA PRO A 134 3.41 3.33 19.14
C PRO A 134 4.33 4.28 18.37
N GLU A 135 4.84 3.82 17.24
CA GLU A 135 5.77 4.54 16.38
C GLU A 135 5.12 4.76 15.00
N PRO A 136 5.21 5.98 14.42
CA PRO A 136 4.73 6.22 13.08
C PRO A 136 5.39 5.31 12.04
N LEU A 137 4.59 4.78 11.13
CA LEU A 137 5.03 3.91 10.05
C LEU A 137 4.56 4.47 8.71
N GLN A 138 5.48 4.86 7.85
CA GLN A 138 5.19 5.05 6.43
C GLN A 138 5.37 3.71 5.73
N ALA A 139 4.28 3.14 5.28
CA ALA A 139 4.27 1.78 4.75
C ALA A 139 3.64 1.69 3.36
N TYR A 140 3.94 0.60 2.67
CA TYR A 140 3.59 0.37 1.28
C TYR A 140 2.93 -0.99 1.09
N ASN A 141 2.03 -1.06 0.12
CA ASN A 141 1.48 -2.32 -0.36
C ASN A 141 1.37 -2.31 -1.89
N LEU A 142 1.23 -3.50 -2.45
CA LEU A 142 1.11 -3.75 -3.88
C LEU A 142 -0.22 -4.45 -4.15
N THR A 143 -0.80 -4.25 -5.32
CA THR A 143 -1.79 -5.19 -5.87
C THR A 143 -1.10 -6.05 -6.91
N VAL A 144 -1.08 -7.35 -6.67
CA VAL A 144 -0.52 -8.36 -7.57
C VAL A 144 -1.64 -9.03 -8.35
N ALA A 145 -1.52 -9.09 -9.66
CA ALA A 145 -2.54 -9.68 -10.53
C ALA A 145 -2.78 -11.16 -10.24
N ASP A 146 -3.97 -11.63 -10.47
CA ASP A 146 -4.45 -13.00 -10.43
C ASP A 146 -4.39 -13.67 -9.05
N TRP A 147 -3.21 -13.73 -8.43
CA TRP A 147 -2.97 -14.53 -7.23
C TRP A 147 -3.01 -13.76 -5.93
N HIS A 148 -2.97 -12.42 -5.96
CA HIS A 148 -3.08 -11.54 -4.80
C HIS A 148 -2.10 -11.82 -3.65
N THR A 149 -0.98 -12.47 -3.93
CA THR A 149 0.07 -12.82 -2.97
C THR A 149 1.44 -12.46 -3.51
N TYR A 150 2.43 -12.39 -2.64
CA TYR A 150 3.84 -12.22 -3.00
C TYR A 150 4.75 -12.66 -1.84
N PHE A 151 6.07 -12.59 -2.05
CA PHE A 151 7.05 -12.97 -1.05
C PHE A 151 7.88 -11.77 -0.64
N VAL A 152 8.10 -11.63 0.67
CA VAL A 152 8.82 -10.51 1.27
C VAL A 152 9.86 -10.97 2.26
N LYS A 153 10.94 -10.19 2.39
CA LYS A 153 11.93 -10.37 3.46
C LYS A 153 12.38 -9.04 4.05
N GLY A 154 13.00 -9.12 5.21
CA GLY A 154 13.58 -7.97 5.90
C GLY A 154 14.72 -7.34 5.09
N ASP A 155 14.96 -6.07 5.33
CA ASP A 155 16.11 -5.34 4.84
C ASP A 155 17.40 -6.04 5.31
N LYS A 156 18.36 -6.21 4.40
CA LYS A 156 19.64 -6.90 4.64
C LYS A 156 19.56 -8.37 5.09
N ALA A 157 18.38 -8.99 5.03
CA ALA A 157 18.22 -10.38 5.39
C ALA A 157 18.83 -11.32 4.35
N GLU A 158 19.55 -12.35 4.83
CA GLU A 158 20.06 -13.44 3.98
C GLU A 158 19.07 -14.60 3.87
N THR A 159 18.00 -14.58 4.66
CA THR A 159 16.92 -15.57 4.63
C THR A 159 16.08 -15.44 3.36
N GLU A 160 15.31 -16.48 3.05
CA GLU A 160 14.29 -16.46 1.99
C GLU A 160 13.10 -15.57 2.33
N GLY A 161 12.39 -15.08 1.32
CA GLY A 161 11.16 -14.33 1.52
C GLY A 161 10.02 -15.20 2.07
N VAL A 162 9.19 -14.64 2.94
CA VAL A 162 7.99 -15.32 3.46
C VAL A 162 6.74 -14.90 2.69
N TRP A 163 5.77 -15.81 2.63
CA TRP A 163 4.55 -15.66 1.85
C TRP A 163 3.53 -14.78 2.55
N VAL A 164 3.06 -13.75 1.86
CA VAL A 164 2.11 -12.75 2.35
C VAL A 164 0.99 -12.49 1.34
N HIS A 165 -0.14 -11.98 1.82
CA HIS A 165 -1.29 -11.64 1.00
C HIS A 165 -1.39 -10.14 0.80
N ASN A 166 -1.66 -9.68 -0.42
CA ASN A 166 -1.84 -8.26 -0.67
C ASN A 166 -3.27 -7.75 -0.36
N GLU A 167 -4.24 -8.65 -0.22
CA GLU A 167 -5.58 -8.29 0.24
C GLU A 167 -5.67 -8.32 1.76
N CYS A 168 -6.40 -7.39 2.34
CA CYS A 168 -6.55 -7.23 3.77
C CYS A 168 -7.99 -7.47 4.22
N PRO A 169 -8.38 -8.70 4.54
CA PRO A 169 -9.74 -9.00 4.99
C PRO A 169 -10.07 -8.37 6.36
N TYR A 170 -9.06 -7.95 7.09
CA TYR A 170 -9.19 -7.42 8.46
C TYR A 170 -9.34 -5.90 8.54
N GLY A 171 -9.30 -5.19 7.40
CA GLY A 171 -9.17 -3.73 7.34
C GLY A 171 -10.48 -2.94 7.41
N GLU A 172 -11.61 -3.51 7.85
CA GLU A 172 -12.93 -2.87 7.80
C GLU A 172 -12.93 -1.48 8.45
N LYS A 173 -12.42 -1.36 9.67
CA LYS A 173 -12.33 -0.08 10.38
C LYS A 173 -11.53 0.96 9.60
N TYR A 174 -10.40 0.57 9.02
CA TYR A 174 -9.55 1.46 8.23
C TYR A 174 -10.17 1.82 6.89
N ARG A 175 -10.95 0.92 6.29
CA ARG A 175 -11.64 1.17 5.02
C ARG A 175 -12.73 2.21 5.15
N THR A 176 -13.51 2.15 6.23
CA THR A 176 -14.72 2.96 6.44
C THR A 176 -14.48 4.26 7.19
N GLU A 177 -13.31 4.43 7.83
CA GLU A 177 -12.96 5.65 8.55
C GLU A 177 -12.99 6.87 7.61
N VAL A 178 -13.82 7.85 7.94
CA VAL A 178 -14.02 9.07 7.13
C VAL A 178 -13.08 10.17 7.59
N GLY A 179 -12.52 10.90 6.64
CA GLY A 179 -11.62 12.02 6.91
C GLY A 179 -11.29 12.84 5.66
N SER A 180 -10.22 13.58 5.77
CA SER A 180 -9.56 14.26 4.64
C SER A 180 -8.17 13.70 4.43
N TYR A 181 -7.61 13.88 3.25
CA TYR A 181 -6.32 13.32 2.90
C TYR A 181 -5.57 14.17 1.87
N THR A 182 -4.25 14.02 1.87
CA THR A 182 -3.36 14.49 0.80
C THR A 182 -2.53 13.32 0.31
N ASN A 183 -2.66 13.01 -0.97
CA ASN A 183 -1.79 12.07 -1.68
C ASN A 183 -0.61 12.84 -2.25
N THR A 184 0.60 12.35 -2.04
CA THR A 184 1.84 12.89 -2.64
C THR A 184 2.31 11.94 -3.73
N HIS A 185 2.77 12.51 -4.83
CA HIS A 185 3.28 11.79 -5.98
C HIS A 185 4.79 12.02 -6.14
N GLU A 186 5.45 11.19 -6.95
CA GLU A 186 6.91 11.20 -7.11
C GLU A 186 7.46 12.54 -7.60
N SER A 187 6.71 13.26 -8.44
CA SER A 187 7.05 14.61 -8.87
C SER A 187 6.98 15.68 -7.76
N GLY A 188 6.52 15.33 -6.55
CA GLY A 188 6.20 16.27 -5.47
C GLY A 188 4.81 16.90 -5.57
N ARG A 189 4.08 16.67 -6.66
CA ARG A 189 2.69 17.16 -6.79
C ARG A 189 1.76 16.39 -5.88
N THR A 190 0.69 17.05 -5.45
CA THR A 190 -0.27 16.48 -4.51
C THR A 190 -1.67 16.39 -5.09
N TYR A 191 -2.51 15.56 -4.46
CA TYR A 191 -3.96 15.58 -4.63
C TYR A 191 -4.62 15.50 -3.27
N SER A 192 -5.42 16.49 -2.90
CA SER A 192 -6.17 16.49 -1.65
C SER A 192 -7.64 16.15 -1.89
N GLY A 193 -8.22 15.39 -0.97
CA GLY A 193 -9.60 14.95 -1.06
C GLY A 193 -10.20 14.66 0.29
N LYS A 194 -11.51 14.38 0.29
CA LYS A 194 -12.23 13.88 1.46
C LYS A 194 -12.92 12.55 1.16
N GLY A 195 -13.11 11.75 2.16
CA GLY A 195 -13.79 10.46 2.05
C GLY A 195 -13.25 9.45 3.04
N THR A 196 -13.47 8.17 2.74
CA THR A 196 -12.91 7.08 3.54
C THR A 196 -11.40 6.97 3.31
N ARG A 197 -10.70 6.32 4.25
CA ARG A 197 -9.30 5.97 4.07
C ARG A 197 -9.09 5.13 2.79
N GLN A 198 -10.04 4.25 2.47
CA GLN A 198 -10.10 3.55 1.19
C GLN A 198 -10.08 4.50 0.00
N ARG A 199 -10.98 5.49 -0.01
CA ARG A 199 -11.07 6.46 -1.09
C ARG A 199 -9.76 7.24 -1.29
N SER A 200 -9.04 7.52 -0.21
CA SER A 200 -7.74 8.21 -0.31
C SER A 200 -6.76 7.41 -1.18
N GLN A 201 -6.65 6.11 -0.95
CA GLN A 201 -5.76 5.23 -1.71
C GLN A 201 -6.19 5.08 -3.17
N ILE A 202 -7.48 4.86 -3.41
CA ILE A 202 -8.04 4.78 -4.77
C ILE A 202 -7.78 6.08 -5.55
N SER A 203 -7.92 7.23 -4.89
CA SER A 203 -7.62 8.52 -5.51
C SER A 203 -6.14 8.67 -5.85
N GLY A 204 -5.23 8.27 -4.96
CA GLY A 204 -3.79 8.28 -5.23
C GLY A 204 -3.43 7.42 -6.44
N ALA A 205 -3.93 6.20 -6.49
CA ALA A 205 -3.70 5.30 -7.63
C ALA A 205 -4.32 5.84 -8.94
N ARG A 206 -5.49 6.48 -8.87
CA ARG A 206 -6.13 7.11 -10.02
C ARG A 206 -5.28 8.25 -10.58
N GLU A 207 -4.87 9.18 -9.72
CA GLU A 207 -4.06 10.33 -10.15
C GLU A 207 -2.70 9.90 -10.67
N ALA A 208 -2.07 8.90 -10.04
CA ALA A 208 -0.82 8.31 -10.54
C ALA A 208 -0.96 7.82 -11.98
N ARG A 209 -2.03 7.07 -12.28
CA ARG A 209 -2.28 6.54 -13.62
C ARG A 209 -2.62 7.63 -14.63
N VAL A 210 -3.47 8.61 -14.26
CA VAL A 210 -3.94 9.67 -15.17
C VAL A 210 -2.79 10.60 -15.56
N ASN A 211 -1.90 10.88 -14.61
CA ASN A 211 -0.83 11.85 -14.78
C ASN A 211 0.54 11.20 -15.06
N ASN A 212 0.61 9.86 -15.10
CA ASN A 212 1.86 9.08 -15.18
C ASN A 212 2.88 9.52 -14.12
N ASP A 213 2.40 9.68 -12.88
CA ASP A 213 3.15 10.18 -11.74
C ASP A 213 2.89 9.29 -10.53
N PRO A 214 3.84 8.40 -10.14
CA PRO A 214 3.63 7.39 -9.10
C PRO A 214 3.17 7.98 -7.77
N HIS A 215 2.14 7.38 -7.16
CA HIS A 215 1.71 7.70 -5.81
C HIS A 215 2.73 7.16 -4.80
N ILE A 216 3.25 8.01 -3.91
CA ILE A 216 4.30 7.64 -2.95
C ILE A 216 3.87 7.71 -1.50
N ALA A 217 2.88 8.55 -1.15
CA ALA A 217 2.43 8.69 0.24
C ALA A 217 1.00 9.21 0.32
N THR A 218 0.32 8.86 1.42
CA THR A 218 -0.97 9.45 1.81
C THR A 218 -0.87 9.98 3.25
N ASP A 219 -1.16 11.26 3.44
CA ASP A 219 -1.46 11.83 4.75
C ASP A 219 -2.98 11.84 4.93
N PHE A 220 -3.50 11.17 5.96
CA PHE A 220 -4.93 11.03 6.23
C PHE A 220 -5.26 11.46 7.66
N THR A 221 -6.20 12.39 7.80
CA THR A 221 -6.72 12.85 9.09
C THR A 221 -8.18 12.44 9.23
N PRO A 222 -8.54 11.63 10.24
CA PRO A 222 -9.94 11.34 10.56
C PRO A 222 -10.72 12.60 10.89
N ALA A 223 -11.98 12.65 10.50
CA ALA A 223 -12.87 13.78 10.77
C ALA A 223 -14.11 13.33 11.55
N LYS A 224 -14.62 14.21 12.42
CA LYS A 224 -15.82 13.96 13.23
C LYS A 224 -17.07 13.76 12.37
N ASN A 225 -17.15 14.41 11.23
CA ASN A 225 -18.28 14.35 10.30
C ASN A 225 -17.86 14.84 8.90
N ASN A 226 -18.76 14.72 7.94
CA ASN A 226 -18.52 15.12 6.55
C ASN A 226 -18.22 16.61 6.38
N ARG A 227 -18.84 17.49 7.20
CA ARG A 227 -18.61 18.94 7.12
C ARG A 227 -17.18 19.29 7.50
N GLU A 228 -16.69 18.72 8.60
CA GLU A 228 -15.31 18.90 9.04
C GLU A 228 -14.30 18.30 8.03
N ALA A 229 -14.61 17.14 7.47
CA ALA A 229 -13.78 16.54 6.42
C ALA A 229 -13.66 17.45 5.18
N PHE A 230 -14.75 18.10 4.76
CA PHE A 230 -14.71 19.06 3.65
C PHE A 230 -13.93 20.35 4.02
N LYS A 231 -14.10 20.87 5.24
CA LYS A 231 -13.34 22.05 5.67
C LYS A 231 -11.84 21.77 5.64
N ASP A 232 -11.44 20.61 6.13
CA ASP A 232 -10.04 20.21 6.15
C ASP A 232 -9.50 19.89 4.74
N GLU A 233 -10.26 19.26 3.86
CA GLU A 233 -9.93 19.14 2.43
C GLU A 233 -9.66 20.50 1.80
N SER A 234 -10.48 21.50 2.09
CA SER A 234 -10.28 22.86 1.60
C SER A 234 -8.96 23.47 2.11
N ARG A 235 -8.63 23.29 3.40
CA ARG A 235 -7.35 23.79 3.96
C ARG A 235 -6.16 23.11 3.30
N ARG A 236 -6.24 21.79 3.07
CA ARG A 236 -5.21 21.00 2.38
C ARG A 236 -4.99 21.48 0.94
N ILE A 237 -6.05 21.76 0.19
CA ILE A 237 -5.96 22.31 -1.17
C ILE A 237 -5.30 23.70 -1.13
N ASP A 238 -5.73 24.57 -0.23
CA ASP A 238 -5.16 25.92 -0.09
C ASP A 238 -3.67 25.88 0.29
N ALA A 239 -3.26 24.97 1.17
CA ALA A 239 -1.88 24.76 1.57
C ALA A 239 -0.95 24.36 0.39
N HIS A 240 -1.51 23.79 -0.67
CA HIS A 240 -0.79 23.41 -1.88
C HIS A 240 -1.04 24.36 -3.06
N GLY A 241 -1.39 25.61 -2.78
CA GLY A 241 -1.53 26.68 -3.77
C GLY A 241 -2.94 26.85 -4.36
N GLY A 242 -3.94 26.20 -3.78
CA GLY A 242 -5.33 26.25 -4.25
C GLY A 242 -5.63 25.31 -5.40
N SER A 243 -6.90 25.23 -5.76
CA SER A 243 -7.33 24.44 -6.92
C SER A 243 -6.75 25.00 -8.23
N LYS A 244 -6.40 24.12 -9.17
CA LYS A 244 -5.76 24.45 -10.46
C LYS A 244 -4.30 24.93 -10.34
N SER A 245 -3.69 24.87 -9.17
CA SER A 245 -2.26 25.10 -9.01
C SER A 245 -1.43 24.06 -9.78
N THR A 246 -0.26 24.46 -10.25
CA THR A 246 0.70 23.53 -10.86
C THR A 246 1.32 22.55 -9.86
N ASN A 247 1.21 22.85 -8.56
CA ASN A 247 1.75 22.05 -7.48
C ASN A 247 0.83 20.90 -7.05
N ASN A 248 -0.40 20.82 -7.61
CA ASN A 248 -1.34 19.77 -7.27
C ASN A 248 -2.22 19.36 -8.47
N TYR A 249 -2.95 18.27 -8.29
CA TYR A 249 -3.89 17.72 -9.27
C TYR A 249 -5.34 18.11 -9.01
N ASN A 250 -5.63 18.95 -8.01
CA ASN A 250 -6.97 19.43 -7.72
C ASN A 250 -7.45 20.41 -8.80
N ARG A 251 -8.55 20.06 -9.49
CA ARG A 251 -9.11 20.84 -10.60
C ARG A 251 -10.22 21.80 -10.16
N ILE A 252 -10.86 21.51 -9.03
CA ILE A 252 -12.01 22.24 -8.50
C ILE A 252 -11.80 22.57 -7.03
N GLU A 253 -12.43 23.63 -6.56
CA GLU A 253 -12.44 23.97 -5.14
C GLU A 253 -13.31 22.99 -4.34
N SER A 254 -12.90 22.73 -3.08
CA SER A 254 -13.71 21.97 -2.17
C SER A 254 -14.93 22.76 -1.70
N PRO A 255 -16.12 22.13 -1.55
CA PRO A 255 -17.25 22.70 -0.83
C PRO A 255 -16.90 23.19 0.56
N GLY A 256 -15.83 22.67 1.16
CA GLY A 256 -15.31 23.07 2.45
C GLY A 256 -14.96 24.55 2.56
N LYS A 257 -14.58 25.20 1.47
CA LYS A 257 -14.32 26.64 1.43
C LYS A 257 -15.56 27.46 1.82
N LYS A 258 -16.75 27.05 1.33
CA LYS A 258 -18.03 27.64 1.71
C LYS A 258 -18.34 27.38 3.20
N TYR A 259 -18.10 26.14 3.65
CA TYR A 259 -18.35 25.79 5.06
C TYR A 259 -17.45 26.57 6.02
N ARG A 260 -16.17 26.71 5.70
CA ARG A 260 -15.23 27.54 6.50
C ARG A 260 -15.73 28.98 6.62
N LYS A 261 -16.13 29.59 5.51
CA LYS A 261 -16.69 30.96 5.52
C LYS A 261 -17.97 31.06 6.37
N GLN A 262 -18.84 30.07 6.35
CA GLN A 262 -20.06 30.05 7.14
C GLN A 262 -19.80 29.91 8.65
N ASP A 263 -18.74 29.19 9.00
CA ASP A 263 -18.39 28.89 10.41
C ASP A 263 -17.40 29.93 10.98
N GLY A 264 -16.97 30.90 10.19
CA GLY A 264 -16.00 31.92 10.63
C GLY A 264 -14.57 31.40 10.74
N ASP A 265 -14.18 30.44 9.94
CA ASP A 265 -12.96 29.63 10.03
C ASP A 265 -12.05 29.85 8.82
#